data_2052e1bb3cf49c768d0bd42639d88b85
#
_entry.id   2052e1bb3cf49c768d0bd42639d88b85
#
_cell.length_a   1.000
_cell.length_b   1.000
_cell.length_c   1.000
_cell.angle_alpha   90.00
_cell.angle_beta   90.00
_cell.angle_gamma   90.00
#
_symmetry.space_group_name_H-M   'P 1'
#
loop_
_entity.id
_entity.type
_entity.pdbx_description
1 polymer ?
#
loop_
_entity_poly.entity_id
_entity_poly.type
_entity_poly.pdbx_seq_one_letter_code
_entity_poly.pdbx_strand_id
1 'polypeptide(L)'
;MQNTDSSSSADVDVQVASVLDHAKRAELILVIGNKNYSSWSMRPWVALTAFGIPFKELRILLDQPDTTQKIAEYSLAGRVPVLVDGELTVWDSLAICEYLAEQHPDKKLWPQNVAARARARSICTEMHGGFSALRSTMSMDIRARHPGAGRSTQTQADIGRISEIWEECLSQYGHHQFLFGEFSIADAYFAPVVMRFRTYDVFLAPALQAYMERVIAHPAVAAWISGAHAETEFLPDHH
;
A
#
# COMPACT_ATOMS: atom_id res chain seq x y z
N MET A 1 23.86 40.60 38.54
CA MET A 1 23.20 40.24 37.29
C MET A 1 23.57 38.80 37.02
N GLN A 2 22.74 37.88 37.42
CA GLN A 2 22.88 36.45 37.10
C GLN A 2 21.59 36.05 36.40
N ASN A 3 21.69 35.80 35.11
CA ASN A 3 20.65 35.11 34.34
C ASN A 3 21.02 33.63 34.33
N THR A 4 20.28 32.83 35.05
CA THR A 4 20.40 31.38 35.05
C THR A 4 19.50 30.80 33.96
N ASP A 5 20.14 30.15 33.03
CA ASP A 5 19.59 29.34 31.94
C ASP A 5 18.76 28.18 32.53
N SER A 6 17.43 28.20 32.38
CA SER A 6 16.52 27.17 32.89
C SER A 6 15.83 26.36 31.77
N SER A 7 16.32 26.44 30.53
CA SER A 7 15.70 25.81 29.36
C SER A 7 16.26 24.41 29.00
N SER A 8 17.30 23.93 29.70
CA SER A 8 18.05 22.71 29.24
C SER A 8 17.54 21.39 29.82
N SER A 9 16.78 21.36 30.93
CA SER A 9 16.39 20.08 31.53
C SER A 9 15.07 19.50 30.96
N ALA A 10 14.11 20.35 30.63
CA ALA A 10 12.81 19.90 30.10
C ALA A 10 12.93 19.32 28.69
N ASP A 11 13.81 19.89 27.85
CA ASP A 11 14.03 19.37 26.48
C ASP A 11 14.76 18.02 26.48
N VAL A 12 15.66 17.81 27.45
CA VAL A 12 16.37 16.52 27.60
C VAL A 12 15.42 15.44 28.11
N ASP A 13 14.53 15.76 29.05
CA ASP A 13 13.55 14.80 29.59
C ASP A 13 12.52 14.38 28.53
N VAL A 14 12.07 15.29 27.67
CA VAL A 14 11.15 15.00 26.56
C VAL A 14 11.85 14.12 25.50
N GLN A 15 13.13 14.38 25.23
CA GLN A 15 13.90 13.61 24.26
C GLN A 15 14.23 12.20 24.78
N VAL A 16 14.55 12.05 26.06
CA VAL A 16 14.78 10.76 26.72
C VAL A 16 13.49 9.94 26.82
N ALA A 17 12.36 10.57 27.15
CA ALA A 17 11.04 9.91 27.15
C ALA A 17 10.65 9.42 25.77
N SER A 18 10.89 10.21 24.70
CA SER A 18 10.68 9.82 23.31
C SER A 18 11.55 8.64 22.89
N VAL A 19 12.82 8.62 23.27
CA VAL A 19 13.75 7.52 22.94
C VAL A 19 13.39 6.25 23.70
N LEU A 20 12.95 6.36 24.95
CA LEU A 20 12.52 5.20 25.77
C LEU A 20 11.18 4.63 25.32
N ASP A 21 10.29 5.45 24.76
CA ASP A 21 9.01 5.02 24.16
C ASP A 21 9.24 4.26 22.86
N HIS A 22 10.20 4.68 22.04
CA HIS A 22 10.61 3.94 20.84
C HIS A 22 11.28 2.60 21.15
N ALA A 23 12.01 2.50 22.28
CA ALA A 23 12.67 1.26 22.70
C ALA A 23 11.71 0.21 23.28
N LYS A 24 10.45 0.57 23.57
CA LYS A 24 9.41 -0.31 24.12
C LYS A 24 8.29 -0.65 23.14
N ARG A 25 8.33 -0.13 21.89
CA ARG A 25 7.30 -0.51 20.92
C ARG A 25 7.40 -2.00 20.61
N ALA A 26 6.26 -2.68 20.74
CA ALA A 26 6.13 -4.06 20.27
C ALA A 26 6.50 -4.11 18.78
N GLU A 27 7.08 -5.21 18.33
CA GLU A 27 7.36 -5.43 16.92
C GLU A 27 6.05 -5.45 16.13
N LEU A 28 5.93 -4.58 15.10
CA LEU A 28 4.78 -4.60 14.22
C LEU A 28 4.72 -5.93 13.46
N ILE A 29 3.54 -6.56 13.43
CA ILE A 29 3.31 -7.77 12.63
C ILE A 29 2.28 -7.43 11.55
N LEU A 30 2.64 -7.62 10.28
CA LEU A 30 1.70 -7.51 9.18
C LEU A 30 1.31 -8.90 8.69
N VAL A 31 0.06 -9.28 8.92
CA VAL A 31 -0.53 -10.51 8.42
C VAL A 31 -1.01 -10.29 6.99
N ILE A 32 -0.50 -11.08 6.06
CA ILE A 32 -0.78 -10.96 4.62
C ILE A 32 -1.24 -12.28 4.01
N GLY A 33 -1.87 -12.21 2.84
CA GLY A 33 -2.08 -13.36 1.96
C GLY A 33 -0.91 -13.59 1.00
N ASN A 34 -1.08 -14.52 0.07
CA ASN A 34 -0.11 -14.79 -0.99
C ASN A 34 0.24 -13.52 -1.77
N LYS A 35 1.53 -13.23 -1.92
CA LYS A 35 2.00 -12.03 -2.62
C LYS A 35 1.58 -11.98 -4.08
N ASN A 36 1.48 -13.15 -4.72
CA ASN A 36 1.05 -13.22 -6.11
C ASN A 36 -0.37 -12.69 -6.32
N TYR A 37 -1.28 -12.91 -5.35
CA TYR A 37 -2.72 -12.71 -5.53
C TYR A 37 -3.31 -11.62 -4.63
N SER A 38 -2.75 -11.39 -3.43
CA SER A 38 -3.35 -10.51 -2.43
C SER A 38 -3.08 -9.02 -2.69
N SER A 39 -3.91 -8.43 -3.56
CA SER A 39 -3.83 -7.00 -3.87
C SER A 39 -4.07 -6.09 -2.66
N TRP A 40 -4.88 -6.52 -1.68
CA TRP A 40 -5.13 -5.78 -0.46
C TRP A 40 -3.93 -5.77 0.48
N SER A 41 -3.24 -6.92 0.61
CA SER A 41 -2.02 -7.02 1.43
C SER A 41 -0.85 -6.25 0.85
N MET A 42 -0.75 -6.16 -0.48
CA MET A 42 0.32 -5.43 -1.16
C MET A 42 0.40 -3.96 -0.72
N ARG A 43 -0.73 -3.30 -0.50
CA ARG A 43 -0.80 -1.86 -0.20
C ARG A 43 -0.04 -1.46 1.07
N PRO A 44 -0.43 -1.94 2.27
CA PRO A 44 0.29 -1.59 3.50
C PRO A 44 1.69 -2.20 3.55
N TRP A 45 1.92 -3.36 2.94
CA TRP A 45 3.24 -3.96 2.88
C TRP A 45 4.23 -3.07 2.09
N VAL A 46 3.81 -2.58 0.92
CA VAL A 46 4.61 -1.66 0.11
C VAL A 46 4.82 -0.34 0.84
N ALA A 47 3.80 0.20 1.53
CA ALA A 47 3.95 1.40 2.33
C ALA A 47 4.98 1.22 3.44
N LEU A 48 4.86 0.19 4.29
CA LEU A 48 5.82 -0.11 5.36
C LEU A 48 7.25 -0.19 4.82
N THR A 49 7.43 -0.94 3.73
CA THR A 49 8.75 -1.17 3.13
C THR A 49 9.32 0.10 2.50
N ALA A 50 8.51 0.89 1.77
CA ALA A 50 8.93 2.12 1.11
C ALA A 50 9.40 3.19 2.10
N PHE A 51 8.77 3.27 3.26
CA PHE A 51 9.09 4.25 4.28
C PHE A 51 10.06 3.72 5.35
N GLY A 52 10.59 2.51 5.19
CA GLY A 52 11.56 1.93 6.10
C GLY A 52 11.00 1.76 7.52
N ILE A 53 9.73 1.38 7.65
CA ILE A 53 9.10 1.06 8.92
C ILE A 53 9.30 -0.43 9.16
N PRO A 54 10.04 -0.85 10.21
CA PRO A 54 10.31 -2.26 10.47
C PRO A 54 9.04 -3.01 10.86
N PHE A 55 8.87 -4.21 10.35
CA PHE A 55 7.76 -5.10 10.70
C PHE A 55 8.14 -6.56 10.44
N LYS A 56 7.44 -7.46 11.11
CA LYS A 56 7.47 -8.88 10.84
C LYS A 56 6.34 -9.24 9.88
N GLU A 57 6.68 -9.92 8.81
CA GLU A 57 5.70 -10.47 7.88
C GLU A 57 5.20 -11.83 8.37
N LEU A 58 3.87 -12.01 8.38
CA LEU A 58 3.23 -13.29 8.61
C LEU A 58 2.31 -13.60 7.43
N ARG A 59 2.66 -14.60 6.63
CA ARG A 59 1.87 -15.01 5.47
C ARG A 59 0.92 -16.14 5.81
N ILE A 60 -0.37 -15.95 5.50
CA ILE A 60 -1.41 -16.99 5.54
C ILE A 60 -1.76 -17.34 4.10
N LEU A 61 -1.71 -18.62 3.76
CA LEU A 61 -2.12 -19.09 2.44
C LEU A 61 -3.63 -18.90 2.28
N LEU A 62 -4.01 -18.24 1.17
CA LEU A 62 -5.41 -18.02 0.81
C LEU A 62 -6.02 -19.28 0.21
N ASP A 63 -7.36 -19.36 0.23
CA ASP A 63 -8.16 -20.43 -0.38
C ASP A 63 -7.77 -21.86 0.07
N GLN A 64 -7.30 -21.97 1.33
CA GLN A 64 -7.12 -23.24 2.00
C GLN A 64 -8.30 -23.49 2.96
N PRO A 65 -8.61 -24.76 3.31
CA PRO A 65 -9.70 -25.09 4.25
C PRO A 65 -9.61 -24.39 5.61
N ASP A 66 -8.39 -24.07 6.04
CA ASP A 66 -8.09 -23.45 7.34
C ASP A 66 -7.78 -21.94 7.25
N THR A 67 -7.83 -21.33 6.06
CA THR A 67 -7.50 -19.91 5.85
C THR A 67 -8.30 -18.99 6.77
N THR A 68 -9.62 -19.16 6.80
CA THR A 68 -10.51 -18.32 7.62
C THR A 68 -10.20 -18.46 9.11
N GLN A 69 -9.94 -19.68 9.58
CA GLN A 69 -9.59 -19.93 10.97
C GLN A 69 -8.26 -19.27 11.35
N LYS A 70 -7.24 -19.40 10.52
CA LYS A 70 -5.93 -18.78 10.73
C LYS A 70 -5.99 -17.25 10.75
N ILE A 71 -6.79 -16.65 9.86
CA ILE A 71 -6.99 -15.19 9.87
C ILE A 71 -7.73 -14.75 11.14
N ALA A 72 -8.71 -15.53 11.60
CA ALA A 72 -9.49 -15.23 12.81
C ALA A 72 -8.64 -15.18 14.10
N GLU A 73 -7.46 -15.81 14.12
CA GLU A 73 -6.50 -15.70 15.22
C GLU A 73 -5.97 -14.26 15.38
N TYR A 74 -5.99 -13.45 14.31
CA TYR A 74 -5.49 -12.08 14.28
C TYR A 74 -6.60 -11.04 14.16
N SER A 75 -7.70 -11.36 13.46
CA SER A 75 -8.81 -10.43 13.28
C SER A 75 -10.12 -11.15 12.96
N LEU A 76 -11.17 -10.80 13.70
CA LEU A 76 -12.54 -11.28 13.45
C LEU A 76 -13.13 -10.77 12.12
N ALA A 77 -12.48 -9.82 11.44
CA ALA A 77 -12.89 -9.41 10.11
C ALA A 77 -12.70 -10.51 9.05
N GLY A 78 -11.94 -11.59 9.36
CA GLY A 78 -11.75 -12.75 8.49
C GLY A 78 -11.05 -12.45 7.16
N ARG A 79 -10.32 -11.35 7.08
CA ARG A 79 -9.65 -10.87 5.85
C ARG A 79 -8.26 -10.36 6.14
N VAL A 80 -7.38 -10.48 5.15
CA VAL A 80 -6.07 -9.84 5.14
C VAL A 80 -6.08 -8.58 4.27
N PRO A 81 -5.23 -7.57 4.54
CA PRO A 81 -4.19 -7.51 5.58
C PRO A 81 -4.73 -7.21 6.98
N VAL A 82 -3.95 -7.58 7.98
CA VAL A 82 -4.15 -7.18 9.38
C VAL A 82 -2.81 -6.70 9.93
N LEU A 83 -2.79 -5.54 10.59
CA LEU A 83 -1.64 -5.05 11.34
C LEU A 83 -1.86 -5.30 12.82
N VAL A 84 -0.87 -5.88 13.49
CA VAL A 84 -0.85 -6.07 14.95
C VAL A 84 0.28 -5.20 15.50
N ASP A 85 -0.06 -4.32 16.45
CA ASP A 85 0.86 -3.47 17.20
C ASP A 85 0.61 -3.67 18.71
N GLY A 86 1.36 -4.59 19.31
CA GLY A 86 1.11 -5.03 20.68
C GLY A 86 -0.28 -5.66 20.82
N GLU A 87 -1.14 -5.06 21.63
CA GLU A 87 -2.52 -5.50 21.84
C GLU A 87 -3.51 -4.91 20.80
N LEU A 88 -3.05 -3.91 20.02
CA LEU A 88 -3.89 -3.26 19.02
C LEU A 88 -3.89 -4.06 17.72
N THR A 89 -5.08 -4.31 17.18
CA THR A 89 -5.27 -4.90 15.86
C THR A 89 -5.95 -3.89 14.96
N VAL A 90 -5.34 -3.59 13.80
CA VAL A 90 -5.86 -2.67 12.79
C VAL A 90 -6.16 -3.44 11.50
N TRP A 91 -7.33 -3.31 10.97
CA TRP A 91 -7.80 -3.71 9.65
C TRP A 91 -8.69 -2.58 9.14
N ASP A 92 -8.84 -2.30 7.96
CA ASP A 92 -8.47 -2.79 6.66
C ASP A 92 -7.20 -2.09 6.10
N SER A 93 -6.90 -2.32 4.80
CA SER A 93 -5.67 -1.81 4.18
C SER A 93 -5.52 -0.27 4.23
N LEU A 94 -6.61 0.50 4.09
CA LEU A 94 -6.55 1.96 4.17
C LEU A 94 -6.42 2.43 5.61
N ALA A 95 -7.14 1.81 6.53
CA ALA A 95 -7.03 2.10 7.96
C ALA A 95 -5.61 1.81 8.48
N ILE A 96 -4.99 0.72 8.02
CA ILE A 96 -3.57 0.42 8.33
C ILE A 96 -2.67 1.53 7.82
N CYS A 97 -2.84 1.98 6.57
CA CYS A 97 -2.01 3.05 6.01
C CYS A 97 -2.19 4.38 6.77
N GLU A 98 -3.42 4.73 7.16
CA GLU A 98 -3.67 5.93 7.98
C GLU A 98 -3.05 5.81 9.37
N TYR A 99 -3.22 4.67 10.04
CA TYR A 99 -2.59 4.41 11.33
C TYR A 99 -1.07 4.58 11.26
N LEU A 100 -0.43 3.99 10.24
CA LEU A 100 1.01 4.12 10.04
C LEU A 100 1.44 5.58 9.82
N ALA A 101 0.66 6.35 9.08
CA ALA A 101 0.94 7.77 8.84
C ALA A 101 0.84 8.62 10.12
N GLU A 102 -0.08 8.28 11.01
CA GLU A 102 -0.23 8.92 12.33
C GLU A 102 0.91 8.52 13.28
N GLN A 103 1.30 7.24 13.27
CA GLN A 103 2.35 6.73 14.13
C GLN A 103 3.77 7.16 13.71
N HIS A 104 3.95 7.54 12.44
CA HIS A 104 5.24 7.93 11.86
C HIS A 104 5.15 9.28 11.10
N PRO A 105 4.79 10.38 11.77
CA PRO A 105 4.60 11.68 11.12
C PRO A 105 5.89 12.22 10.48
N ASP A 106 7.06 11.84 10.99
CA ASP A 106 8.39 12.15 10.46
C ASP A 106 8.65 11.53 9.09
N LYS A 107 8.05 10.39 8.80
CA LYS A 107 8.20 9.64 7.53
C LYS A 107 7.40 10.23 6.37
N LYS A 108 6.44 11.13 6.64
CA LYS A 108 5.65 11.84 5.62
C LYS A 108 4.98 10.91 4.60
N LEU A 109 4.30 9.88 5.07
CA LEU A 109 3.66 8.86 4.22
C LEU A 109 2.60 9.44 3.26
N TRP A 110 1.98 10.56 3.64
CA TRP A 110 1.08 11.35 2.80
C TRP A 110 1.75 12.65 2.31
N PRO A 111 1.28 13.23 1.18
CA PRO A 111 1.72 14.55 0.74
C PRO A 111 1.60 15.61 1.83
N GLN A 112 2.61 16.47 1.96
CA GLN A 112 2.62 17.48 3.03
C GLN A 112 1.70 18.67 2.74
N ASN A 113 1.49 19.02 1.47
CA ASN A 113 0.51 20.02 1.08
C ASN A 113 -0.92 19.52 1.38
N VAL A 114 -1.72 20.35 2.04
CA VAL A 114 -3.07 19.99 2.52
C VAL A 114 -4.01 19.60 1.37
N ALA A 115 -4.00 20.35 0.27
CA ALA A 115 -4.84 20.06 -0.90
C ALA A 115 -4.41 18.77 -1.59
N ALA A 116 -3.11 18.56 -1.80
CA ALA A 116 -2.55 17.34 -2.36
C ALA A 116 -2.87 16.13 -1.46
N ARG A 117 -2.75 16.26 -0.15
CA ARG A 117 -3.08 15.21 0.81
C ARG A 117 -4.57 14.85 0.80
N ALA A 118 -5.46 15.86 0.73
CA ALA A 118 -6.88 15.62 0.61
C ALA A 118 -7.20 14.86 -0.70
N ARG A 119 -6.59 15.29 -1.83
CA ARG A 119 -6.75 14.60 -3.12
C ARG A 119 -6.21 13.17 -3.08
N ALA A 120 -5.05 12.93 -2.47
CA ALA A 120 -4.46 11.60 -2.31
C ALA A 120 -5.41 10.66 -1.55
N ARG A 121 -6.00 11.13 -0.44
CA ARG A 121 -7.01 10.35 0.30
C ARG A 121 -8.26 10.08 -0.52
N SER A 122 -8.74 11.05 -1.28
CA SER A 122 -9.92 10.87 -2.13
C SER A 122 -9.72 9.76 -3.16
N ILE A 123 -8.60 9.78 -3.90
CA ILE A 123 -8.32 8.75 -4.92
C ILE A 123 -8.05 7.37 -4.30
N CYS A 124 -7.43 7.31 -3.12
CA CYS A 124 -7.26 6.05 -2.39
C CYS A 124 -8.61 5.47 -1.95
N THR A 125 -9.54 6.31 -1.47
CA THR A 125 -10.89 5.90 -1.08
C THR A 125 -11.71 5.47 -2.31
N GLU A 126 -11.60 6.19 -3.44
CA GLU A 126 -12.24 5.80 -4.70
C GLU A 126 -11.69 4.44 -5.18
N MET A 127 -10.36 4.22 -5.11
CA MET A 127 -9.77 2.92 -5.42
C MET A 127 -10.18 1.84 -4.41
N HIS A 128 -10.40 2.18 -3.16
CA HIS A 128 -10.82 1.25 -2.12
C HIS A 128 -12.23 0.69 -2.37
N GLY A 129 -13.20 1.56 -2.62
CA GLY A 129 -14.62 1.17 -2.76
C GLY A 129 -15.09 0.93 -4.19
N GLY A 130 -14.32 1.37 -5.19
CA GLY A 130 -14.70 1.34 -6.60
C GLY A 130 -14.01 0.29 -7.45
N PHE A 131 -14.19 0.43 -8.78
CA PHE A 131 -13.51 -0.35 -9.82
C PHE A 131 -13.78 -1.86 -9.73
N SER A 132 -15.04 -2.22 -9.46
CA SER A 132 -15.46 -3.61 -9.27
C SER A 132 -15.30 -4.45 -10.53
N ALA A 133 -15.54 -3.86 -11.72
CA ALA A 133 -15.37 -4.56 -12.98
C ALA A 133 -13.89 -4.91 -13.23
N LEU A 134 -12.99 -3.94 -13.04
CA LEU A 134 -11.54 -4.20 -13.11
C LEU A 134 -11.11 -5.31 -12.15
N ARG A 135 -11.58 -5.28 -10.92
CA ARG A 135 -11.18 -6.25 -9.88
C ARG A 135 -11.62 -7.66 -10.20
N SER A 136 -12.84 -7.82 -10.74
CA SER A 136 -13.44 -9.12 -11.04
C SER A 136 -12.96 -9.73 -12.35
N THR A 137 -12.59 -8.90 -13.35
CA THR A 137 -12.20 -9.38 -14.68
C THR A 137 -10.70 -9.37 -14.94
N MET A 138 -9.97 -8.57 -14.18
CA MET A 138 -8.50 -8.47 -14.22
C MET A 138 -7.95 -8.66 -12.81
N SER A 139 -8.04 -9.88 -12.28
CA SER A 139 -7.51 -10.24 -10.96
C SER A 139 -5.99 -10.00 -10.90
N MET A 140 -5.46 -9.75 -9.70
CA MET A 140 -4.01 -9.62 -9.54
C MET A 140 -3.36 -11.01 -9.57
N ASP A 141 -2.60 -11.28 -10.62
CA ASP A 141 -1.69 -12.41 -10.72
C ASP A 141 -0.35 -11.90 -11.30
N ILE A 142 0.62 -11.69 -10.41
CA ILE A 142 1.89 -11.04 -10.77
C ILE A 142 2.72 -11.91 -11.69
N ARG A 143 2.64 -13.24 -11.54
CA ARG A 143 3.39 -14.22 -12.33
C ARG A 143 2.80 -14.47 -13.71
N ALA A 144 1.51 -14.23 -13.88
CA ALA A 144 0.81 -14.51 -15.10
C ALA A 144 0.97 -13.43 -16.19
N ARG A 145 0.60 -13.80 -17.41
CA ARG A 145 0.42 -12.92 -18.57
C ARG A 145 -0.85 -13.32 -19.28
N HIS A 146 -1.81 -12.37 -19.33
CA HIS A 146 -3.11 -12.55 -19.97
C HIS A 146 -3.40 -11.39 -20.94
N PRO A 147 -2.56 -11.15 -21.97
CA PRO A 147 -2.71 -10.01 -22.87
C PRO A 147 -4.12 -9.94 -23.47
N GLY A 148 -4.78 -8.81 -23.29
CA GLY A 148 -6.11 -8.56 -23.88
C GLY A 148 -7.28 -9.24 -23.19
N ALA A 149 -7.08 -10.06 -22.16
CA ALA A 149 -8.18 -10.67 -21.41
C ALA A 149 -8.90 -9.63 -20.49
N GLY A 150 -10.10 -9.95 -20.03
CA GLY A 150 -10.86 -9.16 -19.06
C GLY A 150 -11.41 -7.82 -19.57
N ARG A 151 -11.42 -7.58 -20.88
CA ARG A 151 -11.83 -6.32 -21.51
C ARG A 151 -13.34 -6.26 -21.75
N SER A 152 -14.13 -6.05 -20.70
CA SER A 152 -15.54 -5.66 -20.83
C SER A 152 -15.70 -4.14 -21.00
N THR A 153 -16.86 -3.67 -21.46
CA THR A 153 -17.17 -2.23 -21.52
C THR A 153 -16.98 -1.56 -20.15
N GLN A 154 -17.40 -2.24 -19.08
CA GLN A 154 -17.31 -1.73 -17.73
C GLN A 154 -15.86 -1.67 -17.24
N THR A 155 -15.06 -2.68 -17.57
CA THR A 155 -13.62 -2.69 -17.26
C THR A 155 -12.90 -1.57 -18.01
N GLN A 156 -13.26 -1.30 -19.26
CA GLN A 156 -12.68 -0.17 -20.01
C GLN A 156 -13.05 1.18 -19.38
N ALA A 157 -14.28 1.32 -18.86
CA ALA A 157 -14.69 2.51 -18.12
C ALA A 157 -13.85 2.68 -16.83
N ASP A 158 -13.62 1.60 -16.08
CA ASP A 158 -12.76 1.61 -14.88
C ASP A 158 -11.31 1.99 -15.24
N ILE A 159 -10.75 1.43 -16.32
CA ILE A 159 -9.40 1.78 -16.81
C ILE A 159 -9.34 3.25 -17.22
N GLY A 160 -10.35 3.75 -17.94
CA GLY A 160 -10.44 5.16 -18.33
C GLY A 160 -10.42 6.07 -17.10
N ARG A 161 -11.25 5.77 -16.11
CA ARG A 161 -11.30 6.57 -14.86
C ARG A 161 -10.00 6.55 -14.09
N ILE A 162 -9.32 5.42 -13.99
CA ILE A 162 -8.00 5.32 -13.36
C ILE A 162 -6.97 6.14 -14.13
N SER A 163 -7.01 6.09 -15.46
CA SER A 163 -6.11 6.88 -16.32
C SER A 163 -6.29 8.38 -16.10
N GLU A 164 -7.53 8.87 -16.04
CA GLU A 164 -7.86 10.27 -15.70
C GLU A 164 -7.31 10.67 -14.33
N ILE A 165 -7.49 9.83 -13.30
CA ILE A 165 -6.96 10.08 -11.95
C ILE A 165 -5.44 10.23 -11.99
N TRP A 166 -4.75 9.31 -12.65
CA TRP A 166 -3.29 9.34 -12.72
C TRP A 166 -2.80 10.54 -13.51
N GLU A 167 -3.42 10.84 -14.67
CA GLU A 167 -3.06 11.99 -15.51
C GLU A 167 -3.23 13.32 -14.76
N GLU A 168 -4.37 13.51 -14.08
CA GLU A 168 -4.61 14.68 -13.25
C GLU A 168 -3.57 14.82 -12.14
N CYS A 169 -3.33 13.75 -11.36
CA CYS A 169 -2.39 13.81 -10.25
C CYS A 169 -0.95 14.05 -10.72
N LEU A 170 -0.50 13.36 -11.76
CA LEU A 170 0.84 13.53 -12.31
C LEU A 170 1.07 14.93 -12.87
N SER A 171 0.06 15.54 -13.51
CA SER A 171 0.19 16.89 -14.07
C SER A 171 0.13 17.97 -13.00
N GLN A 172 -0.76 17.86 -12.02
CA GLN A 172 -0.98 18.90 -11.02
C GLN A 172 -0.01 18.82 -9.83
N TYR A 173 0.37 17.63 -9.41
CA TYR A 173 1.13 17.42 -8.18
C TYR A 173 2.42 16.62 -8.39
N GLY A 174 2.42 15.71 -9.36
CA GLY A 174 3.46 14.71 -9.52
C GLY A 174 4.71 15.18 -10.22
N HIS A 175 4.66 16.32 -10.91
CA HIS A 175 5.75 16.80 -11.76
C HIS A 175 6.35 15.66 -12.62
N HIS A 176 5.47 14.78 -13.12
CA HIS A 176 5.80 13.60 -13.94
C HIS A 176 6.67 12.54 -13.25
N GLN A 177 6.67 12.48 -11.91
CA GLN A 177 7.32 11.42 -11.15
C GLN A 177 6.30 10.44 -10.56
N PHE A 178 6.00 10.53 -9.26
CA PHE A 178 4.91 9.80 -8.62
C PHE A 178 3.65 10.67 -8.58
N LEU A 179 2.52 10.12 -8.16
CA LEU A 179 1.22 10.82 -8.23
C LEU A 179 1.24 12.19 -7.53
N PHE A 180 2.07 12.33 -6.50
CA PHE A 180 2.20 13.57 -5.72
C PHE A 180 3.66 14.03 -5.57
N GLY A 181 4.49 13.76 -6.55
CA GLY A 181 5.92 14.11 -6.60
C GLY A 181 6.79 13.01 -6.05
N GLU A 182 6.86 12.84 -4.74
CA GLU A 182 7.54 11.73 -4.08
C GLU A 182 6.60 10.52 -3.93
N PHE A 183 7.19 9.33 -3.75
CA PHE A 183 6.43 8.12 -3.46
C PHE A 183 5.63 8.29 -2.17
N SER A 184 4.35 7.94 -2.21
CA SER A 184 3.42 8.11 -1.09
C SER A 184 2.51 6.89 -0.92
N ILE A 185 1.67 6.90 0.11
CA ILE A 185 0.61 5.90 0.27
C ILE A 185 -0.27 5.81 -0.99
N ALA A 186 -0.48 6.90 -1.73
CA ALA A 186 -1.27 6.86 -2.96
C ALA A 186 -0.65 5.93 -4.01
N ASP A 187 0.66 5.97 -4.19
CA ASP A 187 1.37 5.10 -5.13
C ASP A 187 1.37 3.64 -4.67
N ALA A 188 1.59 3.41 -3.37
CA ALA A 188 1.45 2.07 -2.77
C ALA A 188 0.02 1.51 -2.94
N TYR A 189 -0.98 2.40 -2.88
CA TYR A 189 -2.38 2.03 -3.01
C TYR A 189 -2.77 1.65 -4.44
N PHE A 190 -2.15 2.29 -5.44
CA PHE A 190 -2.32 1.97 -6.86
C PHE A 190 -1.34 0.91 -7.37
N ALA A 191 -0.31 0.49 -6.62
CA ALA A 191 0.62 -0.54 -7.04
C ALA A 191 -0.05 -1.86 -7.49
N PRO A 192 -1.12 -2.38 -6.84
CA PRO A 192 -1.84 -3.54 -7.34
C PRO A 192 -2.53 -3.31 -8.69
N VAL A 193 -2.95 -2.08 -9.00
CA VAL A 193 -3.53 -1.72 -10.30
C VAL A 193 -2.46 -1.78 -11.39
N VAL A 194 -1.27 -1.27 -11.08
CA VAL A 194 -0.09 -1.36 -11.97
C VAL A 194 0.22 -2.83 -12.29
N MET A 195 0.14 -3.73 -11.28
CA MET A 195 0.34 -5.17 -11.51
C MET A 195 -0.73 -5.74 -12.44
N ARG A 196 -2.02 -5.39 -12.24
CA ARG A 196 -3.12 -5.80 -13.13
C ARG A 196 -2.88 -5.32 -14.56
N PHE A 197 -2.58 -4.03 -14.74
CA PHE A 197 -2.33 -3.45 -16.06
C PHE A 197 -1.15 -4.14 -16.79
N ARG A 198 -0.10 -4.48 -16.04
CA ARG A 198 1.03 -5.25 -16.56
C ARG A 198 0.64 -6.68 -16.96
N THR A 199 -0.15 -7.39 -16.14
CA THR A 199 -0.57 -8.77 -16.39
C THR A 199 -1.46 -8.87 -17.64
N TYR A 200 -2.37 -7.91 -17.81
CA TYR A 200 -3.37 -7.92 -18.90
C TYR A 200 -2.96 -7.09 -20.10
N ASP A 201 -1.74 -6.55 -20.12
CA ASP A 201 -1.19 -5.74 -21.20
C ASP A 201 -2.11 -4.56 -21.58
N VAL A 202 -2.45 -3.76 -20.57
CA VAL A 202 -3.29 -2.57 -20.73
C VAL A 202 -2.47 -1.47 -21.39
N PHE A 203 -2.91 -1.02 -22.57
CA PHE A 203 -2.28 0.08 -23.29
C PHE A 203 -2.64 1.43 -22.61
N LEU A 204 -1.64 2.22 -22.29
CA LEU A 204 -1.78 3.53 -21.69
C LEU A 204 -1.03 4.61 -22.50
N ALA A 205 -1.43 5.86 -22.29
CA ALA A 205 -0.66 7.01 -22.79
C ALA A 205 0.80 6.98 -22.26
N PRO A 206 1.78 7.50 -23.02
CA PRO A 206 3.20 7.38 -22.66
C PRO A 206 3.57 7.88 -21.26
N ALA A 207 2.93 8.96 -20.78
CA ALA A 207 3.18 9.48 -19.42
C ALA A 207 2.72 8.51 -18.32
N LEU A 208 1.58 7.84 -18.52
CA LEU A 208 1.03 6.87 -17.59
C LEU A 208 1.82 5.56 -17.64
N GLN A 209 2.28 5.17 -18.83
CA GLN A 209 3.18 4.02 -18.99
C GLN A 209 4.48 4.26 -18.22
N ALA A 210 5.08 5.42 -18.35
CA ALA A 210 6.28 5.82 -17.63
C ALA A 210 6.06 5.86 -16.09
N TYR A 211 4.86 6.24 -15.63
CA TYR A 211 4.49 6.14 -14.22
C TYR A 211 4.45 4.68 -13.76
N MET A 212 3.79 3.80 -14.51
CA MET A 212 3.77 2.36 -14.19
C MET A 212 5.18 1.78 -14.05
N GLU A 213 6.08 2.11 -14.98
CA GLU A 213 7.47 1.64 -14.97
C GLU A 213 8.21 2.13 -13.72
N ARG A 214 8.01 3.38 -13.31
CA ARG A 214 8.58 3.91 -12.05
C ARG A 214 8.05 3.20 -10.82
N VAL A 215 6.74 2.94 -10.76
CA VAL A 215 6.14 2.18 -9.65
C VAL A 215 6.72 0.78 -9.58
N ILE A 216 6.83 0.07 -10.71
CA ILE A 216 7.43 -1.27 -10.79
C ILE A 216 8.89 -1.27 -10.34
N ALA A 217 9.65 -0.25 -10.74
CA ALA A 217 11.06 -0.09 -10.41
C ALA A 217 11.31 0.37 -8.97
N HIS A 218 10.29 0.87 -8.26
CA HIS A 218 10.44 1.28 -6.87
C HIS A 218 10.87 0.10 -5.99
N PRO A 219 11.94 0.23 -5.15
CA PRO A 219 12.51 -0.90 -4.42
C PRO A 219 11.52 -1.72 -3.62
N ALA A 220 10.55 -1.08 -2.95
CA ALA A 220 9.51 -1.77 -2.17
C ALA A 220 8.57 -2.59 -3.07
N VAL A 221 8.19 -2.06 -4.25
CA VAL A 221 7.33 -2.77 -5.21
C VAL A 221 8.09 -3.93 -5.86
N ALA A 222 9.35 -3.70 -6.25
CA ALA A 222 10.23 -4.73 -6.79
C ALA A 222 10.45 -5.88 -5.80
N ALA A 223 10.60 -5.58 -4.51
CA ALA A 223 10.73 -6.59 -3.45
C ALA A 223 9.43 -7.41 -3.29
N TRP A 224 8.24 -6.79 -3.36
CA TRP A 224 6.97 -7.52 -3.37
C TRP A 224 6.87 -8.45 -4.58
N ILE A 225 7.19 -7.94 -5.78
CA ILE A 225 7.19 -8.74 -7.03
C ILE A 225 8.15 -9.94 -6.93
N SER A 226 9.37 -9.72 -6.40
CA SER A 226 10.33 -10.80 -6.16
C SER A 226 9.78 -11.85 -5.20
N GLY A 227 9.11 -11.43 -4.12
CA GLY A 227 8.43 -12.32 -3.19
C GLY A 227 7.30 -13.12 -3.86
N ALA A 228 6.51 -12.48 -4.73
CA ALA A 228 5.46 -13.16 -5.49
C ALA A 228 6.02 -14.23 -6.45
N HIS A 229 7.16 -13.96 -7.10
CA HIS A 229 7.84 -14.93 -7.96
C HIS A 229 8.47 -16.09 -7.19
N ALA A 230 8.81 -15.90 -5.92
CA ALA A 230 9.33 -16.96 -5.06
C ALA A 230 8.24 -17.90 -4.52
N GLU A 231 6.97 -17.50 -4.59
CA GLU A 231 5.84 -18.35 -4.20
C GLU A 231 5.61 -19.47 -5.24
N THR A 232 5.30 -20.68 -4.76
CA THR A 232 5.04 -21.85 -5.60
C THR A 232 3.56 -22.21 -5.66
N GLU A 233 2.78 -21.67 -4.75
CA GLU A 233 1.35 -21.94 -4.63
C GLU A 233 0.58 -21.40 -5.84
N PHE A 234 -0.42 -22.16 -6.27
CA PHE A 234 -1.35 -21.80 -7.32
C PHE A 234 -2.77 -21.78 -6.78
N LEU A 235 -3.48 -20.66 -7.00
CA LEU A 235 -4.86 -20.48 -6.58
C LEU A 235 -5.77 -20.44 -7.82
N PRO A 236 -6.50 -21.53 -8.12
CA PRO A 236 -7.26 -21.67 -9.37
C PRO A 236 -8.42 -20.68 -9.49
N ASP A 237 -8.97 -20.21 -8.39
CA ASP A 237 -10.15 -19.33 -8.37
C ASP A 237 -9.81 -17.83 -8.48
N HIS A 238 -8.54 -17.50 -8.71
CA HIS A 238 -8.08 -16.10 -8.87
C HIS A 238 -7.84 -15.67 -10.33
N HIS A 239 -8.44 -16.40 -11.28
CA HIS A 239 -8.34 -16.13 -12.74
C HIS A 239 -9.52 -15.35 -13.27
#